data_f06255c15ed2487c5007eb5e0fb4482d
#
_entry.id   f06255c15ed2487c5007eb5e0fb4482d
#
_cell.length_a   1.000
_cell.length_b   1.000
_cell.length_c   1.000
_cell.angle_alpha   90.00
_cell.angle_beta   90.00
_cell.angle_gamma   90.00
#
_symmetry.space_group_name_H-M   'P 1'
#
loop_
_entity.id
_entity.type
_entity.pdbx_description
1 polymer ?
#
loop_
_entity_poly.entity_id
_entity_poly.type
_entity_poly.pdbx_seq_one_letter_code
_entity_poly.pdbx_strand_id
1 'polypeptide(L)'
;MEVRVINTYKEIRNYITRVKNGDSPALCWEEEVVSVYWEHLCCYAPFDLSERKPCVITDIAALERQCDLLEQLDVVTLAHEFERVTAILPNYDDDPITVVLFPSDNGNTTVNEKQNGVVGTSLFGNLYIQVNPLVTGYENWIRYVFAHEYHHTVWGNYWFMLHRGELDNKFIDSLVIDGEADSFAMELYPTLQPQWLFHLSEDEITCLWKERYSKIVNSTEVDYTTYMFGNEKQNIPWCAGYAVGYRLVQNYLAMSEKNVIEILETKPEILLYGLDTIRKI
;
A
#
# COMPACT_ATOMS: atom_id res chain seq x y z
N MET A 1 1.70 -20.18 3.22
CA MET A 1 2.73 -19.59 2.35
C MET A 1 3.87 -19.08 3.24
N GLU A 2 5.13 -19.31 2.88
CA GLU A 2 6.29 -18.77 3.60
C GLU A 2 6.44 -17.28 3.35
N VAL A 3 6.67 -16.49 4.42
CA VAL A 3 6.95 -15.05 4.29
C VAL A 3 8.30 -14.74 4.91
N ARG A 4 9.19 -14.15 4.10
CA ARG A 4 10.54 -13.75 4.52
C ARG A 4 10.57 -12.25 4.78
N VAL A 5 10.78 -11.86 6.02
CA VAL A 5 10.92 -10.45 6.41
C VAL A 5 12.41 -10.11 6.52
N ILE A 6 12.85 -9.16 5.71
CA ILE A 6 14.22 -8.64 5.69
C ILE A 6 14.22 -7.23 6.26
N ASN A 7 15.02 -7.03 7.29
CA ASN A 7 15.23 -5.72 7.90
C ASN A 7 16.59 -5.18 7.48
N THR A 8 16.59 -4.03 6.83
CA THR A 8 17.78 -3.46 6.15
C THR A 8 18.70 -2.64 7.08
N TYR A 9 18.58 -2.76 8.40
CA TYR A 9 19.37 -1.92 9.31
C TYR A 9 20.90 -2.07 9.13
N LYS A 10 21.41 -3.23 8.70
CA LYS A 10 22.84 -3.45 8.46
C LYS A 10 23.34 -2.68 7.24
N GLU A 11 22.57 -2.75 6.16
CA GLU A 11 22.82 -2.03 4.91
C GLU A 11 22.77 -0.52 5.15
N ILE A 12 21.82 -0.07 5.97
CA ILE A 12 21.71 1.34 6.39
C ILE A 12 22.94 1.78 7.19
N ARG A 13 23.47 0.96 8.10
CA ARG A 13 24.71 1.27 8.83
C ARG A 13 25.91 1.39 7.90
N ASN A 14 26.01 0.55 6.87
CA ASN A 14 27.05 0.66 5.86
C ASN A 14 26.91 1.97 5.08
N TYR A 15 25.70 2.28 4.60
CA TYR A 15 25.38 3.53 3.93
C TYR A 15 25.79 4.75 4.77
N ILE A 16 25.37 4.82 6.03
CA ILE A 16 25.71 5.90 6.96
C ILE A 16 27.25 6.04 7.09
N THR A 17 27.95 4.95 7.22
CA THR A 17 29.41 4.93 7.37
C THR A 17 30.09 5.51 6.12
N ARG A 18 29.68 5.10 4.93
CA ARG A 18 30.23 5.60 3.67
C ARG A 18 29.97 7.10 3.49
N VAL A 19 28.74 7.54 3.75
CA VAL A 19 28.38 8.97 3.64
C VAL A 19 29.19 9.84 4.62
N LYS A 20 29.37 9.37 5.86
CA LYS A 20 30.23 10.07 6.84
C LYS A 20 31.71 10.15 6.42
N ASN A 21 32.16 9.21 5.62
CA ASN A 21 33.51 9.21 5.06
C ASN A 21 33.65 10.10 3.79
N GLY A 22 32.56 10.71 3.35
CA GLY A 22 32.56 11.66 2.24
C GLY A 22 32.12 11.11 0.88
N ASP A 23 31.62 9.88 0.83
CA ASP A 23 31.07 9.29 -0.39
C ASP A 23 29.73 9.97 -0.78
N SER A 24 29.36 9.87 -2.05
CA SER A 24 28.10 10.42 -2.57
C SER A 24 26.89 9.71 -1.96
N PRO A 25 25.96 10.42 -1.28
CA PRO A 25 24.77 9.78 -0.70
C PRO A 25 23.93 9.01 -1.71
N ALA A 26 23.68 9.58 -2.90
CA ALA A 26 22.86 8.92 -3.93
C ALA A 26 23.49 7.62 -4.42
N LEU A 27 24.81 7.61 -4.64
CA LEU A 27 25.51 6.41 -5.10
C LEU A 27 25.54 5.34 -4.02
N CYS A 28 25.88 5.73 -2.78
CA CYS A 28 25.93 4.79 -1.65
C CYS A 28 24.56 4.19 -1.33
N TRP A 29 23.48 4.99 -1.43
CA TRP A 29 22.12 4.51 -1.22
C TRP A 29 21.73 3.43 -2.24
N GLU A 30 22.02 3.69 -3.50
CA GLU A 30 21.75 2.72 -4.57
C GLU A 30 22.58 1.44 -4.37
N GLU A 31 23.87 1.53 -4.08
CA GLU A 31 24.76 0.38 -3.97
C GLU A 31 24.54 -0.45 -2.69
N GLU A 32 24.41 0.21 -1.54
CA GLU A 32 24.37 -0.45 -0.24
C GLU A 32 22.95 -0.86 0.19
N VAL A 33 21.92 -0.12 -0.24
CA VAL A 33 20.58 -0.29 0.30
C VAL A 33 19.62 -0.84 -0.74
N VAL A 34 19.49 -0.18 -1.89
CA VAL A 34 18.43 -0.51 -2.86
C VAL A 34 18.81 -1.71 -3.71
N SER A 35 19.95 -1.65 -4.42
CA SER A 35 20.35 -2.67 -5.38
C SER A 35 20.57 -4.06 -4.76
N VAL A 36 20.83 -4.13 -3.45
CA VAL A 36 20.97 -5.40 -2.71
C VAL A 36 19.70 -6.27 -2.84
N TYR A 37 18.53 -5.65 -2.89
CA TYR A 37 17.24 -6.35 -2.87
C TYR A 37 16.39 -6.13 -4.11
N TRP A 38 16.66 -5.08 -4.91
CA TRP A 38 15.75 -4.61 -5.95
C TRP A 38 15.48 -5.63 -7.05
N GLU A 39 16.52 -6.32 -7.52
CA GLU A 39 16.36 -7.35 -8.55
C GLU A 39 15.45 -8.49 -8.06
N HIS A 40 15.65 -8.92 -6.81
CA HIS A 40 14.82 -9.96 -6.21
C HIS A 40 13.38 -9.46 -5.96
N LEU A 41 13.22 -8.24 -5.48
CA LEU A 41 11.90 -7.65 -5.25
C LEU A 41 11.07 -7.57 -6.53
N CYS A 42 11.71 -7.27 -7.67
CA CYS A 42 11.04 -7.10 -8.96
C CYS A 42 10.99 -8.36 -9.82
N CYS A 43 11.39 -9.54 -9.30
CA CYS A 43 11.54 -10.75 -10.13
C CYS A 43 10.23 -11.24 -10.79
N TYR A 44 9.07 -10.88 -10.24
CA TYR A 44 7.75 -11.20 -10.81
C TYR A 44 7.14 -10.04 -11.61
N ALA A 45 7.75 -8.86 -11.61
CA ALA A 45 7.19 -7.69 -12.27
C ALA A 45 7.22 -7.85 -13.80
N PRO A 46 6.10 -7.61 -14.52
CA PRO A 46 6.04 -7.77 -15.98
C PRO A 46 6.61 -6.55 -16.74
N PHE A 47 7.05 -5.50 -16.04
CA PHE A 47 7.61 -4.26 -16.59
C PHE A 47 8.57 -3.60 -15.61
N ASP A 48 9.31 -2.59 -16.07
CA ASP A 48 10.25 -1.84 -15.24
C ASP A 48 9.53 -1.04 -14.13
N LEU A 49 10.00 -1.20 -12.90
CA LEU A 49 9.50 -0.52 -11.71
C LEU A 49 10.54 0.44 -11.10
N SER A 50 11.57 0.84 -11.86
CA SER A 50 12.67 1.67 -11.36
C SER A 50 12.21 2.99 -10.71
N GLU A 51 11.10 3.55 -11.17
CA GLU A 51 10.50 4.76 -10.59
C GLU A 51 9.91 4.56 -9.18
N ARG A 52 9.71 3.30 -8.76
CA ARG A 52 9.20 2.94 -7.44
C ARG A 52 10.28 2.66 -6.40
N LYS A 53 11.56 2.82 -6.77
CA LYS A 53 12.68 2.63 -5.83
C LYS A 53 12.57 3.56 -4.62
N PRO A 54 12.90 3.08 -3.40
CA PRO A 54 12.99 3.94 -2.23
C PRO A 54 13.96 5.10 -2.47
N CYS A 55 13.48 6.33 -2.20
CA CYS A 55 14.29 7.54 -2.38
C CYS A 55 15.45 7.60 -1.38
N VAL A 56 16.56 8.22 -1.80
CA VAL A 56 17.72 8.44 -0.93
C VAL A 56 17.34 9.29 0.29
N ILE A 57 17.78 8.87 1.47
CA ILE A 57 17.60 9.60 2.73
C ILE A 57 18.92 10.27 3.09
N THR A 58 18.90 11.59 3.25
CA THR A 58 20.10 12.40 3.51
C THR A 58 20.18 12.91 4.96
N ASP A 59 19.12 12.82 5.75
CA ASP A 59 19.17 13.12 7.19
C ASP A 59 19.83 11.95 7.94
N ILE A 60 21.14 11.95 7.95
CA ILE A 60 21.94 10.89 8.57
C ILE A 60 21.68 10.79 10.07
N ALA A 61 21.44 11.92 10.76
CA ALA A 61 21.21 11.90 12.20
C ALA A 61 19.86 11.27 12.59
N ALA A 62 18.81 11.51 11.79
CA ALA A 62 17.54 10.80 11.97
C ALA A 62 17.69 9.31 11.60
N LEU A 63 18.38 9.02 10.51
CA LEU A 63 18.57 7.67 10.01
C LEU A 63 19.36 6.78 10.99
N GLU A 64 20.35 7.31 11.72
CA GLU A 64 21.03 6.59 12.79
C GLU A 64 20.07 6.13 13.89
N ARG A 65 19.21 7.05 14.35
CA ARG A 65 18.21 6.74 15.37
C ARG A 65 17.17 5.73 14.88
N GLN A 66 16.74 5.86 13.62
CA GLN A 66 15.84 4.88 13.00
C GLN A 66 16.49 3.50 12.95
N CYS A 67 17.76 3.43 12.58
CA CYS A 67 18.54 2.20 12.49
C CYS A 67 18.64 1.48 13.84
N ASP A 68 18.85 2.23 14.94
CA ASP A 68 18.92 1.66 16.29
C ASP A 68 17.58 1.05 16.73
N LEU A 69 16.46 1.62 16.31
CA LEU A 69 15.12 1.09 16.58
C LEU A 69 14.78 -0.08 15.65
N LEU A 70 15.12 0.00 14.37
CA LEU A 70 14.89 -1.10 13.42
C LEU A 70 15.67 -2.36 13.81
N GLU A 71 16.91 -2.22 14.35
CA GLU A 71 17.69 -3.36 14.83
C GLU A 71 16.98 -4.14 15.95
N GLN A 72 16.12 -3.46 16.73
CA GLN A 72 15.35 -4.06 17.83
C GLN A 72 14.01 -4.64 17.40
N LEU A 73 13.59 -4.40 16.15
CA LEU A 73 12.31 -4.88 15.64
C LEU A 73 12.30 -6.41 15.55
N ASP A 74 11.30 -7.04 16.16
CA ASP A 74 11.09 -8.48 16.11
C ASP A 74 10.53 -8.94 14.76
N VAL A 75 11.42 -9.14 13.80
CA VAL A 75 11.06 -9.60 12.45
C VAL A 75 10.51 -11.04 12.42
N VAL A 76 10.81 -11.85 13.43
CA VAL A 76 10.29 -13.23 13.51
C VAL A 76 8.80 -13.21 13.84
N THR A 77 8.42 -12.41 14.84
CA THR A 77 6.99 -12.20 15.16
C THR A 77 6.24 -11.57 13.99
N LEU A 78 6.85 -10.62 13.26
CA LEU A 78 6.25 -10.05 12.05
C LEU A 78 6.06 -11.10 10.95
N ALA A 79 7.05 -11.95 10.70
CA ALA A 79 6.94 -13.00 9.69
C ALA A 79 5.78 -13.97 10.01
N HIS A 80 5.67 -14.42 11.25
CA HIS A 80 4.54 -15.27 11.67
C HIS A 80 3.18 -14.58 11.51
N GLU A 81 3.10 -13.27 11.82
CA GLU A 81 1.86 -12.51 11.61
C GLU A 81 1.54 -12.39 10.11
N PHE A 82 2.53 -12.18 9.27
CA PHE A 82 2.34 -12.12 7.82
C PHE A 82 1.91 -13.48 7.25
N GLU A 83 2.51 -14.57 7.71
CA GLU A 83 2.06 -15.94 7.37
C GLU A 83 0.61 -16.19 7.80
N ARG A 84 0.18 -15.65 8.94
CA ARG A 84 -1.23 -15.70 9.36
C ARG A 84 -2.14 -14.97 8.37
N VAL A 85 -1.74 -13.79 7.91
CA VAL A 85 -2.48 -13.01 6.90
C VAL A 85 -2.59 -13.78 5.58
N THR A 86 -1.47 -14.36 5.11
CA THR A 86 -1.48 -15.15 3.87
C THR A 86 -2.31 -16.44 3.97
N ALA A 87 -2.49 -16.99 5.18
CA ALA A 87 -3.37 -18.13 5.40
C ALA A 87 -4.87 -17.75 5.37
N ILE A 88 -5.20 -16.51 5.70
CA ILE A 88 -6.59 -16.00 5.66
C ILE A 88 -7.00 -15.68 4.21
N LEU A 89 -6.12 -15.10 3.44
CA LEU A 89 -6.31 -14.83 2.01
C LEU A 89 -5.24 -15.60 1.21
N PRO A 90 -5.48 -16.86 0.84
CA PRO A 90 -4.50 -17.64 0.07
C PRO A 90 -4.26 -17.03 -1.31
N ASN A 91 -2.99 -16.98 -1.72
CA ASN A 91 -2.63 -16.59 -3.07
C ASN A 91 -2.88 -17.74 -4.06
N TYR A 92 -2.88 -17.47 -5.34
CA TYR A 92 -3.09 -18.43 -6.42
C TYR A 92 -1.81 -19.22 -6.79
N ASP A 93 -0.70 -18.91 -6.15
CA ASP A 93 0.56 -19.65 -6.20
C ASP A 93 1.09 -19.90 -4.79
N ASP A 94 2.08 -20.80 -4.67
CA ASP A 94 2.73 -21.16 -3.41
C ASP A 94 4.13 -20.52 -3.28
N ASP A 95 4.49 -19.58 -4.14
CA ASP A 95 5.80 -18.94 -4.13
C ASP A 95 6.01 -18.15 -2.84
N PRO A 96 7.19 -18.24 -2.20
CA PRO A 96 7.49 -17.47 -1.01
C PRO A 96 7.47 -15.96 -1.28
N ILE A 97 6.91 -15.20 -0.35
CA ILE A 97 6.90 -13.73 -0.44
C ILE A 97 8.06 -13.16 0.37
N THR A 98 8.82 -12.26 -0.26
CA THR A 98 9.83 -11.46 0.44
C THR A 98 9.28 -10.06 0.73
N VAL A 99 9.38 -9.67 1.99
CA VAL A 99 9.03 -8.33 2.50
C VAL A 99 10.32 -7.66 2.96
N VAL A 100 10.72 -6.57 2.30
CA VAL A 100 11.89 -5.79 2.69
C VAL A 100 11.47 -4.54 3.43
N LEU A 101 11.97 -4.35 4.65
CA LEU A 101 11.71 -3.16 5.46
C LEU A 101 12.83 -2.13 5.22
N PHE A 102 12.48 -1.02 4.54
CA PHE A 102 13.37 0.12 4.36
C PHE A 102 13.02 1.23 5.37
N PRO A 103 13.97 2.09 5.75
CA PRO A 103 13.63 3.30 6.49
C PRO A 103 12.83 4.26 5.62
N SER A 104 11.98 5.08 6.24
CA SER A 104 11.30 6.21 5.60
C SER A 104 12.01 7.52 5.94
N ASP A 105 11.97 8.48 5.00
CA ASP A 105 12.53 9.81 5.25
C ASP A 105 11.79 10.50 6.42
N ASN A 106 12.54 10.84 7.48
CA ASN A 106 12.00 11.56 8.63
C ASN A 106 11.45 12.95 8.29
N GLY A 107 11.86 13.54 7.19
CA GLY A 107 11.31 14.79 6.64
C GLY A 107 9.98 14.63 5.91
N ASN A 108 9.53 13.40 5.63
CA ASN A 108 8.26 13.17 4.95
C ASN A 108 7.07 13.30 5.93
N THR A 109 6.53 14.52 6.05
CA THR A 109 5.41 14.83 6.95
C THR A 109 4.14 14.05 6.62
N THR A 110 3.88 13.77 5.34
CA THR A 110 2.70 12.98 4.94
C THR A 110 2.79 11.56 5.49
N VAL A 111 3.91 10.88 5.31
CA VAL A 111 4.11 9.54 5.86
C VAL A 111 4.05 9.57 7.39
N ASN A 112 4.73 10.52 8.02
CA ASN A 112 4.86 10.55 9.48
C ASN A 112 3.55 10.93 10.20
N GLU A 113 2.81 11.91 9.68
CA GLU A 113 1.65 12.48 10.36
C GLU A 113 0.32 11.89 9.91
N LYS A 114 0.23 11.50 8.61
CA LYS A 114 -1.03 11.02 8.02
C LYS A 114 -1.06 9.51 7.78
N GLN A 115 0.11 8.87 7.63
CA GLN A 115 0.26 7.43 7.39
C GLN A 115 0.97 6.71 8.55
N ASN A 116 1.06 7.35 9.71
CA ASN A 116 1.59 6.74 10.95
C ASN A 116 3.02 6.17 10.80
N GLY A 117 3.81 6.79 9.95
CA GLY A 117 5.21 6.43 9.71
C GLY A 117 5.43 5.21 8.82
N VAL A 118 4.39 4.66 8.17
CA VAL A 118 4.51 3.43 7.39
C VAL A 118 3.79 3.55 6.05
N VAL A 119 4.46 3.14 4.97
CA VAL A 119 3.89 3.05 3.63
C VAL A 119 4.45 1.82 2.91
N GLY A 120 3.59 1.11 2.18
CA GLY A 120 3.95 -0.09 1.43
C GLY A 120 4.03 0.14 -0.08
N THR A 121 4.56 -0.86 -0.76
CA THR A 121 4.52 -0.97 -2.22
C THR A 121 4.57 -2.43 -2.62
N SER A 122 3.51 -2.92 -3.23
CA SER A 122 3.47 -4.24 -3.84
C SER A 122 4.19 -4.22 -5.20
N LEU A 123 4.96 -5.27 -5.48
CA LEU A 123 5.78 -5.46 -6.67
C LEU A 123 5.45 -6.78 -7.39
N PHE A 124 4.17 -7.09 -7.51
CA PHE A 124 3.65 -8.29 -8.21
C PHE A 124 4.03 -9.64 -7.57
N GLY A 125 4.19 -9.69 -6.27
CA GLY A 125 4.55 -10.89 -5.51
C GLY A 125 5.32 -10.51 -4.26
N ASN A 126 6.53 -10.01 -4.45
CA ASN A 126 7.27 -9.40 -3.35
C ASN A 126 6.78 -7.98 -3.07
N LEU A 127 7.12 -7.46 -1.90
CA LEU A 127 6.78 -6.09 -1.51
C LEU A 127 7.85 -5.49 -0.61
N TYR A 128 7.87 -4.18 -0.52
CA TYR A 128 8.64 -3.49 0.50
C TYR A 128 7.74 -2.56 1.33
N ILE A 129 8.16 -2.32 2.55
CA ILE A 129 7.50 -1.39 3.47
C ILE A 129 8.55 -0.38 3.93
N GLN A 130 8.27 0.90 3.72
CA GLN A 130 9.08 1.99 4.29
C GLN A 130 8.53 2.35 5.67
N VAL A 131 9.42 2.40 6.64
CA VAL A 131 9.07 2.55 8.06
C VAL A 131 9.87 3.69 8.67
N ASN A 132 9.18 4.62 9.33
CA ASN A 132 9.81 5.56 10.26
C ASN A 132 9.58 5.10 11.72
N PRO A 133 10.51 4.39 12.34
CA PRO A 133 10.35 3.88 13.70
C PRO A 133 10.41 4.98 14.78
N LEU A 134 10.64 6.23 14.39
CA LEU A 134 10.53 7.37 15.29
C LEU A 134 9.06 7.80 15.51
N VAL A 135 8.13 7.30 14.70
CA VAL A 135 6.69 7.52 14.88
C VAL A 135 6.13 6.47 15.84
N THR A 136 5.46 6.92 16.89
CA THR A 136 4.92 6.03 17.93
C THR A 136 3.85 5.10 17.36
N GLY A 137 3.96 3.81 17.65
CA GLY A 137 2.96 2.79 17.27
C GLY A 137 3.11 2.27 15.84
N TYR A 138 4.19 2.61 15.15
CA TYR A 138 4.48 2.17 13.78
C TYR A 138 4.41 0.64 13.61
N GLU A 139 4.71 -0.15 14.63
CA GLU A 139 4.71 -1.61 14.55
C GLU A 139 3.33 -2.19 14.21
N ASN A 140 2.26 -1.54 14.68
CA ASN A 140 0.89 -1.96 14.33
C ASN A 140 0.58 -1.62 12.87
N TRP A 141 1.12 -0.50 12.39
CA TRP A 141 0.90 -0.06 11.02
C TRP A 141 1.70 -0.88 9.99
N ILE A 142 2.85 -1.46 10.35
CA ILE A 142 3.54 -2.44 9.51
C ILE A 142 2.61 -3.61 9.16
N ARG A 143 1.86 -4.13 10.14
CA ARG A 143 0.93 -5.25 9.95
C ARG A 143 -0.25 -4.87 9.05
N TYR A 144 -0.82 -3.69 9.28
CA TYR A 144 -1.91 -3.16 8.45
C TYR A 144 -1.46 -2.98 7.00
N VAL A 145 -0.35 -2.28 6.81
CA VAL A 145 0.20 -2.01 5.48
C VAL A 145 0.59 -3.30 4.76
N PHE A 146 1.16 -4.28 5.49
CA PHE A 146 1.39 -5.60 4.88
C PHE A 146 0.10 -6.23 4.36
N ALA A 147 -0.96 -6.24 5.15
CA ALA A 147 -2.23 -6.83 4.72
C ALA A 147 -2.80 -6.12 3.47
N HIS A 148 -2.71 -4.79 3.42
CA HIS A 148 -3.11 -3.99 2.27
C HIS A 148 -2.28 -4.35 1.03
N GLU A 149 -0.96 -4.32 1.10
CA GLU A 149 -0.06 -4.61 -0.03
C GLU A 149 -0.12 -6.08 -0.46
N TYR A 150 -0.33 -6.99 0.48
CA TYR A 150 -0.53 -8.38 0.17
C TYR A 150 -1.83 -8.62 -0.58
N HIS A 151 -2.91 -7.93 -0.23
CA HIS A 151 -4.15 -7.99 -1.00
C HIS A 151 -3.93 -7.57 -2.45
N HIS A 152 -3.15 -6.51 -2.71
CA HIS A 152 -2.76 -6.13 -4.06
C HIS A 152 -2.03 -7.23 -4.82
N THR A 153 -1.16 -8.00 -4.15
CA THR A 153 -0.49 -9.15 -4.74
C THR A 153 -1.49 -10.22 -5.18
N VAL A 154 -2.41 -10.62 -4.31
CA VAL A 154 -3.41 -11.68 -4.60
C VAL A 154 -4.38 -11.21 -5.70
N TRP A 155 -4.87 -9.97 -5.60
CA TRP A 155 -5.75 -9.36 -6.60
C TRP A 155 -5.07 -9.27 -7.96
N GLY A 156 -3.81 -8.82 -7.98
CA GLY A 156 -3.00 -8.73 -9.19
C GLY A 156 -2.73 -10.09 -9.82
N ASN A 157 -2.45 -11.11 -9.04
CA ASN A 157 -2.29 -12.48 -9.53
C ASN A 157 -3.58 -13.01 -10.17
N TYR A 158 -4.72 -12.76 -9.55
CA TYR A 158 -6.00 -13.17 -10.13
C TYR A 158 -6.28 -12.42 -11.45
N TRP A 159 -6.32 -11.08 -11.41
CA TRP A 159 -6.80 -10.29 -12.55
C TRP A 159 -5.77 -10.07 -13.66
N PHE A 160 -4.48 -9.87 -13.32
CA PHE A 160 -3.45 -9.56 -14.32
C PHE A 160 -2.69 -10.77 -14.82
N MET A 161 -2.63 -11.87 -14.04
CA MET A 161 -1.91 -13.07 -14.44
C MET A 161 -2.87 -14.16 -14.92
N LEU A 162 -3.84 -14.58 -14.11
CA LEU A 162 -4.76 -15.68 -14.45
C LEU A 162 -5.88 -15.25 -15.39
N HIS A 163 -6.46 -14.06 -15.20
CA HIS A 163 -7.57 -13.52 -15.98
C HIS A 163 -7.15 -12.33 -16.85
N ARG A 164 -5.96 -12.42 -17.42
CA ARG A 164 -5.36 -11.35 -18.22
C ARG A 164 -6.26 -10.93 -19.38
N GLY A 165 -6.58 -9.63 -19.44
CA GLY A 165 -7.42 -9.03 -20.48
C GLY A 165 -8.91 -9.09 -20.20
N GLU A 166 -9.32 -9.55 -19.01
CA GLU A 166 -10.73 -9.50 -18.57
C GLU A 166 -11.14 -8.18 -17.92
N LEU A 167 -10.16 -7.38 -17.49
CA LEU A 167 -10.37 -6.00 -17.03
C LEU A 167 -10.23 -5.01 -18.19
N ASP A 168 -11.06 -4.00 -18.19
CA ASP A 168 -11.04 -2.92 -19.19
C ASP A 168 -10.02 -1.81 -18.88
N ASN A 169 -9.27 -1.92 -17.77
CA ASN A 169 -8.35 -0.91 -17.23
C ASN A 169 -9.03 0.46 -17.03
N LYS A 170 -10.26 0.45 -16.56
CA LYS A 170 -11.02 1.64 -16.19
C LYS A 170 -10.61 2.15 -14.81
N PHE A 171 -10.91 3.39 -14.51
CA PHE A 171 -10.61 4.00 -13.22
C PHE A 171 -11.30 3.29 -12.04
N ILE A 172 -12.44 2.63 -12.29
CA ILE A 172 -13.10 1.78 -11.28
C ILE A 172 -12.18 0.70 -10.73
N ASP A 173 -11.31 0.12 -11.58
CA ASP A 173 -10.39 -0.93 -11.16
C ASP A 173 -9.42 -0.41 -10.08
N SER A 174 -8.96 0.84 -10.23
CA SER A 174 -8.10 1.50 -9.23
C SER A 174 -8.82 1.78 -7.92
N LEU A 175 -10.09 2.21 -7.98
CA LEU A 175 -10.88 2.45 -6.78
C LEU A 175 -11.18 1.16 -6.01
N VAL A 176 -11.47 0.09 -6.74
CA VAL A 176 -11.83 -1.20 -6.15
C VAL A 176 -10.62 -1.90 -5.56
N ILE A 177 -9.48 -1.96 -6.26
CA ILE A 177 -8.29 -2.63 -5.74
C ILE A 177 -7.80 -2.01 -4.42
N ASP A 178 -7.78 -0.67 -4.32
CA ASP A 178 -7.40 0.01 -3.07
C ASP A 178 -8.51 -0.12 -2.00
N GLY A 179 -9.78 -0.03 -2.40
CA GLY A 179 -10.92 -0.18 -1.50
C GLY A 179 -11.04 -1.57 -0.89
N GLU A 180 -10.78 -2.64 -1.67
CA GLU A 180 -10.72 -4.01 -1.18
C GLU A 180 -9.52 -4.25 -0.27
N ALA A 181 -8.34 -3.73 -0.64
CA ALA A 181 -7.12 -3.87 0.15
C ALA A 181 -7.26 -3.22 1.53
N ASP A 182 -7.80 -2.01 1.60
CA ASP A 182 -8.11 -1.35 2.88
C ASP A 182 -9.23 -2.05 3.64
N SER A 183 -10.27 -2.59 2.96
CA SER A 183 -11.33 -3.36 3.60
C SER A 183 -10.79 -4.63 4.25
N PHE A 184 -9.90 -5.35 3.55
CA PHE A 184 -9.24 -6.54 4.08
C PHE A 184 -8.36 -6.20 5.29
N ALA A 185 -7.53 -5.17 5.19
CA ALA A 185 -6.69 -4.74 6.29
C ALA A 185 -7.50 -4.26 7.51
N MET A 186 -8.64 -3.59 7.30
CA MET A 186 -9.56 -3.16 8.37
C MET A 186 -10.28 -4.33 9.05
N GLU A 187 -10.65 -5.39 8.31
CA GLU A 187 -11.21 -6.61 8.92
C GLU A 187 -10.20 -7.30 9.85
N LEU A 188 -8.91 -7.29 9.49
CA LEU A 188 -7.86 -7.91 10.30
C LEU A 188 -7.44 -7.04 11.49
N TYR A 189 -7.46 -5.71 11.34
CA TYR A 189 -6.96 -4.75 12.32
C TYR A 189 -7.99 -3.65 12.62
N PRO A 190 -9.20 -3.99 13.11
CA PRO A 190 -10.34 -3.06 13.23
C PRO A 190 -10.15 -1.93 14.25
N THR A 191 -9.12 -2.01 15.09
CA THR A 191 -8.81 -0.96 16.07
C THR A 191 -7.98 0.18 15.48
N LEU A 192 -7.39 -0.02 14.30
CA LEU A 192 -6.66 1.02 13.60
C LEU A 192 -7.63 1.92 12.83
N GLN A 193 -7.30 3.21 12.76
CA GLN A 193 -8.14 4.20 12.09
C GLN A 193 -7.29 4.96 11.04
N PRO A 194 -7.18 4.41 9.81
CA PRO A 194 -6.38 5.05 8.76
C PRO A 194 -6.95 6.42 8.39
N GLN A 195 -6.16 7.47 8.54
CA GLN A 195 -6.61 8.82 8.23
C GLN A 195 -7.03 8.97 6.77
N TRP A 196 -6.37 8.26 5.83
CA TRP A 196 -6.70 8.33 4.40
C TRP A 196 -8.09 7.78 4.07
N LEU A 197 -8.73 7.02 4.95
CA LEU A 197 -10.10 6.52 4.79
C LEU A 197 -11.14 7.39 5.49
N PHE A 198 -10.80 7.94 6.67
CA PHE A 198 -11.77 8.52 7.61
C PHE A 198 -11.63 10.02 7.80
N HIS A 199 -10.79 10.71 7.02
CA HIS A 199 -10.64 12.17 7.10
C HIS A 199 -11.78 12.94 6.42
N LEU A 200 -12.54 12.27 5.54
CA LEU A 200 -13.72 12.83 4.87
C LEU A 200 -15.00 12.31 5.50
N SER A 201 -15.98 13.18 5.66
CA SER A 201 -17.34 12.81 6.08
C SER A 201 -18.09 12.08 4.96
N GLU A 202 -19.17 11.38 5.33
CA GLU A 202 -20.06 10.72 4.37
C GLU A 202 -20.64 11.67 3.33
N ASP A 203 -21.00 12.89 3.74
CA ASP A 203 -21.54 13.92 2.84
C ASP A 203 -20.49 14.40 1.84
N GLU A 204 -19.22 14.57 2.28
CA GLU A 204 -18.12 14.92 1.39
C GLU A 204 -17.82 13.82 0.38
N ILE A 205 -17.78 12.55 0.81
CA ILE A 205 -17.58 11.39 -0.08
C ILE A 205 -18.74 11.31 -1.10
N THR A 206 -19.98 11.50 -0.64
CA THR A 206 -21.17 11.50 -1.52
C THR A 206 -21.12 12.64 -2.54
N CYS A 207 -20.70 13.83 -2.13
CA CYS A 207 -20.52 14.98 -3.01
C CYS A 207 -19.44 14.72 -4.05
N LEU A 208 -18.25 14.26 -3.62
CA LEU A 208 -17.14 13.87 -4.50
C LEU A 208 -17.57 12.83 -5.53
N TRP A 209 -18.29 11.80 -5.09
CA TRP A 209 -18.83 10.79 -6.00
C TRP A 209 -19.72 11.41 -7.07
N LYS A 210 -20.75 12.16 -6.67
CA LYS A 210 -21.73 12.76 -7.60
C LYS A 210 -21.11 13.76 -8.57
N GLU A 211 -20.21 14.59 -8.08
CA GLU A 211 -19.67 15.71 -8.84
C GLU A 211 -18.45 15.35 -9.69
N ARG A 212 -17.68 14.34 -9.30
CA ARG A 212 -16.39 14.00 -9.89
C ARG A 212 -16.29 12.54 -10.32
N TYR A 213 -16.26 11.60 -9.37
CA TYR A 213 -15.88 10.22 -9.60
C TYR A 213 -16.86 9.46 -10.51
N SER A 214 -18.17 9.64 -10.35
CA SER A 214 -19.18 9.00 -11.20
C SER A 214 -19.07 9.35 -12.69
N LYS A 215 -18.42 10.45 -13.01
CA LYS A 215 -18.24 10.93 -14.40
C LYS A 215 -17.02 10.30 -15.09
N ILE A 216 -16.06 9.82 -14.30
CA ILE A 216 -14.76 9.31 -14.81
C ILE A 216 -14.56 7.84 -14.51
N VAL A 217 -15.38 7.25 -13.66
CA VAL A 217 -15.20 5.88 -13.14
C VAL A 217 -15.09 4.82 -14.25
N ASN A 218 -15.75 5.05 -15.39
CA ASN A 218 -15.70 4.18 -16.56
C ASN A 218 -14.66 4.61 -17.62
N SER A 219 -13.85 5.64 -17.34
CA SER A 219 -12.81 6.11 -18.25
C SER A 219 -11.51 5.35 -18.05
N THR A 220 -10.80 5.11 -19.14
CA THR A 220 -9.43 4.59 -19.16
C THR A 220 -8.37 5.72 -19.18
N GLU A 221 -8.80 6.96 -19.41
CA GLU A 221 -7.94 8.14 -19.49
C GLU A 221 -8.21 9.06 -18.29
N VAL A 222 -7.68 8.68 -17.14
CA VAL A 222 -7.82 9.44 -15.88
C VAL A 222 -6.43 9.76 -15.33
N ASP A 223 -6.24 10.99 -14.87
CA ASP A 223 -5.07 11.34 -14.06
C ASP A 223 -5.14 10.61 -12.69
N TYR A 224 -4.61 9.39 -12.67
CA TYR A 224 -4.59 8.51 -11.52
C TYR A 224 -4.08 9.23 -10.26
N THR A 225 -2.94 9.92 -10.38
CA THR A 225 -2.33 10.60 -9.23
C THR A 225 -3.27 11.65 -8.63
N THR A 226 -3.89 12.46 -9.47
CA THR A 226 -4.85 13.48 -9.03
C THR A 226 -6.05 12.85 -8.32
N TYR A 227 -6.67 11.84 -8.90
CA TYR A 227 -7.91 11.30 -8.36
C TYR A 227 -7.70 10.31 -7.22
N MET A 228 -6.60 9.57 -7.16
CA MET A 228 -6.32 8.70 -6.01
C MET A 228 -5.72 9.47 -4.83
N PHE A 229 -4.68 10.27 -5.05
CA PHE A 229 -3.93 10.91 -3.96
C PHE A 229 -4.36 12.34 -3.65
N GLY A 230 -5.20 12.95 -4.49
CA GLY A 230 -5.70 14.30 -4.30
C GLY A 230 -4.92 15.36 -5.07
N ASN A 231 -5.57 16.53 -5.26
CA ASN A 231 -5.01 17.69 -5.93
C ASN A 231 -5.70 18.98 -5.44
N GLU A 232 -5.04 19.76 -4.61
CA GLU A 232 -5.59 20.99 -4.03
C GLU A 232 -6.03 22.00 -5.11
N LYS A 233 -5.28 22.12 -6.22
CA LYS A 233 -5.62 23.03 -7.31
C LYS A 233 -6.93 22.66 -8.02
N GLN A 234 -7.30 21.39 -7.94
CA GLN A 234 -8.55 20.86 -8.52
C GLN A 234 -9.64 20.65 -7.45
N ASN A 235 -9.40 21.07 -6.21
CA ASN A 235 -10.28 20.83 -5.07
C ASN A 235 -10.62 19.33 -4.89
N ILE A 236 -9.62 18.46 -5.06
CA ILE A 236 -9.72 17.04 -4.75
C ILE A 236 -8.90 16.82 -3.46
N PRO A 237 -9.56 16.42 -2.36
CA PRO A 237 -8.89 16.20 -1.08
C PRO A 237 -7.79 15.14 -1.14
N TRP A 238 -6.84 15.20 -0.22
CA TRP A 238 -5.80 14.19 -0.06
C TRP A 238 -6.43 12.80 0.09
N CYS A 239 -5.91 11.79 -0.62
CA CYS A 239 -6.39 10.40 -0.62
C CYS A 239 -7.90 10.24 -0.83
N ALA A 240 -8.54 11.15 -1.58
CA ALA A 240 -9.98 11.07 -1.86
C ALA A 240 -10.36 9.77 -2.59
N GLY A 241 -9.51 9.27 -3.50
CA GLY A 241 -9.74 8.00 -4.19
C GLY A 241 -9.81 6.80 -3.24
N TYR A 242 -8.92 6.76 -2.24
CA TYR A 242 -8.93 5.73 -1.20
C TYR A 242 -10.24 5.76 -0.38
N ALA A 243 -10.65 6.94 0.09
CA ALA A 243 -11.88 7.09 0.86
C ALA A 243 -13.13 6.71 0.03
N VAL A 244 -13.18 7.11 -1.25
CA VAL A 244 -14.28 6.76 -2.18
C VAL A 244 -14.26 5.27 -2.48
N GLY A 245 -13.10 4.68 -2.80
CA GLY A 245 -12.95 3.25 -3.09
C GLY A 245 -13.35 2.37 -1.91
N TYR A 246 -12.85 2.69 -0.72
CA TYR A 246 -13.23 2.01 0.52
C TYR A 246 -14.75 2.06 0.75
N ARG A 247 -15.37 3.23 0.63
CA ARG A 247 -16.82 3.39 0.78
C ARG A 247 -17.61 2.60 -0.27
N LEU A 248 -17.14 2.58 -1.52
CA LEU A 248 -17.73 1.78 -2.57
C LEU A 248 -17.76 0.30 -2.20
N VAL A 249 -16.62 -0.24 -1.76
CA VAL A 249 -16.50 -1.64 -1.35
C VAL A 249 -17.38 -1.94 -0.14
N GLN A 250 -17.33 -1.12 0.92
CA GLN A 250 -18.14 -1.31 2.12
C GLN A 250 -19.66 -1.32 1.81
N ASN A 251 -20.12 -0.45 0.92
CA ASN A 251 -21.52 -0.46 0.51
C ASN A 251 -21.91 -1.75 -0.23
N TYR A 252 -21.03 -2.24 -1.09
CA TYR A 252 -21.28 -3.50 -1.80
C TYR A 252 -21.29 -4.69 -0.83
N LEU A 253 -20.34 -4.77 0.11
CA LEU A 253 -20.31 -5.82 1.14
C LEU A 253 -21.60 -5.83 1.98
N ALA A 254 -22.05 -4.66 2.43
CA ALA A 254 -23.28 -4.52 3.20
C ALA A 254 -24.56 -5.00 2.44
N MET A 255 -24.55 -4.93 1.12
CA MET A 255 -25.68 -5.34 0.28
C MET A 255 -25.63 -6.80 -0.15
N SER A 256 -24.42 -7.30 -0.41
CA SER A 256 -24.23 -8.64 -0.98
C SER A 256 -24.16 -9.76 0.05
N GLU A 257 -24.10 -9.42 1.35
CA GLU A 257 -23.87 -10.35 2.47
C GLU A 257 -22.55 -11.15 2.32
N LYS A 258 -21.61 -10.66 1.49
CA LYS A 258 -20.28 -11.24 1.28
C LYS A 258 -19.24 -10.56 2.17
N ASN A 259 -18.12 -11.24 2.41
CA ASN A 259 -16.91 -10.64 2.96
C ASN A 259 -15.94 -10.19 1.87
N VAL A 260 -14.87 -9.48 2.23
CA VAL A 260 -13.91 -8.93 1.27
C VAL A 260 -13.17 -10.02 0.46
N ILE A 261 -12.92 -11.19 1.05
CA ILE A 261 -12.26 -12.32 0.36
C ILE A 261 -13.15 -12.87 -0.76
N GLU A 262 -14.47 -12.97 -0.50
CA GLU A 262 -15.44 -13.51 -1.45
C GLU A 262 -15.72 -12.59 -2.65
N ILE A 263 -15.31 -11.33 -2.57
CA ILE A 263 -15.50 -10.37 -3.67
C ILE A 263 -14.27 -10.17 -4.53
N LEU A 264 -13.11 -10.66 -4.13
CA LEU A 264 -11.83 -10.51 -4.86
C LEU A 264 -11.93 -10.91 -6.35
N GLU A 265 -12.72 -11.94 -6.64
CA GLU A 265 -12.98 -12.45 -8.01
C GLU A 265 -14.18 -11.75 -8.68
N THR A 266 -14.80 -10.77 -8.02
CA THR A 266 -15.93 -10.03 -8.58
C THR A 266 -15.41 -8.89 -9.46
N LYS A 267 -15.92 -8.76 -10.69
CA LYS A 267 -15.51 -7.66 -11.59
C LYS A 267 -15.79 -6.31 -10.93
N PRO A 268 -14.83 -5.37 -10.98
CA PRO A 268 -14.96 -4.06 -10.34
C PRO A 268 -16.25 -3.30 -10.67
N GLU A 269 -16.75 -3.38 -11.91
CA GLU A 269 -17.97 -2.70 -12.33
C GLU A 269 -19.21 -3.19 -11.59
N ILE A 270 -19.20 -4.43 -11.09
CA ILE A 270 -20.33 -4.98 -10.34
C ILE A 270 -20.48 -4.27 -8.99
N LEU A 271 -19.39 -3.81 -8.40
CA LEU A 271 -19.42 -3.10 -7.13
C LEU A 271 -20.12 -1.74 -7.23
N LEU A 272 -20.23 -1.16 -8.46
CA LEU A 272 -20.98 0.08 -8.68
C LEU A 272 -22.47 -0.03 -8.32
N TYR A 273 -23.06 -1.22 -8.38
CA TYR A 273 -24.47 -1.42 -7.97
C TYR A 273 -24.70 -1.09 -6.49
N GLY A 274 -23.65 -1.14 -5.65
CA GLY A 274 -23.70 -0.70 -4.25
C GLY A 274 -23.94 0.79 -4.05
N LEU A 275 -23.67 1.62 -5.07
CA LEU A 275 -23.80 3.08 -4.98
C LEU A 275 -25.19 3.62 -5.38
N ASP A 276 -25.95 2.89 -6.18
CA ASP A 276 -27.32 3.29 -6.53
C ASP A 276 -28.27 3.32 -5.32
N THR A 277 -27.87 2.69 -4.21
CA THR A 277 -28.59 2.69 -2.94
C THR A 277 -28.28 3.88 -2.04
N ILE A 278 -27.16 4.59 -2.23
CA ILE A 278 -26.87 5.87 -1.54
C ILE A 278 -27.95 6.94 -1.87
N ARG A 279 -28.74 6.74 -2.93
CA ARG A 279 -29.86 7.63 -3.29
C ARG A 279 -31.11 7.46 -2.44
N LYS A 280 -31.14 6.52 -1.46
CA LYS A 280 -32.38 6.15 -0.74
C LYS A 280 -32.29 6.23 0.80
N ILE A 281 -31.20 6.78 1.36
CA ILE A 281 -31.11 7.04 2.82
C ILE A 281 -31.11 8.54 3.07
#